data_3dcd67e9d574f6daf57527fb20f2db71
#
_entry.id   3dcd67e9d574f6daf57527fb20f2db71
#
_cell.length_a   1.000
_cell.length_b   1.000
_cell.length_c   1.000
_cell.angle_alpha   90.00
_cell.angle_beta   90.00
_cell.angle_gamma   90.00
#
_symmetry.space_group_name_H-M   'P 1'
#
loop_
_entity.id
_entity.type
_entity.pdbx_description
1 polymer ?
#
loop_
_entity_poly.entity_id
_entity_poly.type
_entity_poly.pdbx_seq_one_letter_code
_entity_poly.pdbx_strand_id
1 'polypeptide(L)'
;MIVVLIFVVCLLIGMPIAFLLGLTGVAHIAYMGDMSYFGAIINRMFAGLNSTGLSAIPFFIIAGEMMNEGGITKRLFALFRELVIQIRGGLAYAVVIVSAVLAAILGSANAVSSILCKVAIPEMKEDGYTEEFSGALIASSAVLGPIIPPSTTFVYYSVLTGVSVRSLFIDGIWNSAGPWFYRRDLCQW
;
A
#
# COMPACT_ATOMS: atom_id res chain seq x y z
N MET A 1 -22.79 14.09 -16.16
CA MET A 1 -22.48 13.15 -17.26
C MET A 1 -21.24 13.56 -18.03
N ILE A 2 -21.10 14.81 -18.49
CA ILE A 2 -19.94 15.26 -19.28
C ILE A 2 -18.60 15.04 -18.56
N VAL A 3 -18.50 15.33 -17.28
CA VAL A 3 -17.28 15.15 -16.46
C VAL A 3 -16.87 13.69 -16.36
N VAL A 4 -17.83 12.78 -16.20
CA VAL A 4 -17.57 11.33 -16.18
C VAL A 4 -17.09 10.85 -17.55
N LEU A 5 -17.65 11.39 -18.63
CA LEU A 5 -17.20 11.05 -19.97
C LEU A 5 -15.77 11.52 -20.22
N ILE A 6 -15.42 12.75 -19.81
CA ILE A 6 -14.06 13.28 -19.90
C ILE A 6 -13.10 12.40 -19.10
N PHE A 7 -13.48 12.00 -17.88
CA PHE A 7 -12.68 11.12 -17.04
C PHE A 7 -12.38 9.78 -17.74
N VAL A 8 -13.41 9.13 -18.27
CA VAL A 8 -13.27 7.84 -18.96
C VAL A 8 -12.43 7.96 -20.22
N VAL A 9 -12.65 8.99 -21.04
CA VAL A 9 -11.87 9.24 -22.27
C VAL A 9 -10.39 9.47 -21.93
N CYS A 10 -10.08 10.31 -20.95
CA CYS A 10 -8.70 10.56 -20.51
C CYS A 10 -8.02 9.30 -19.93
N LEU A 11 -8.80 8.46 -19.25
CA LEU A 11 -8.31 7.18 -18.73
C LEU A 11 -7.95 6.22 -19.88
N LEU A 12 -8.79 6.14 -20.91
CA LEU A 12 -8.55 5.28 -22.08
C LEU A 12 -7.35 5.73 -22.92
N ILE A 13 -7.05 7.03 -22.92
CA ILE A 13 -5.86 7.59 -23.58
C ILE A 13 -4.57 7.25 -22.80
N GLY A 14 -4.68 6.70 -21.57
CA GLY A 14 -3.52 6.36 -20.74
C GLY A 14 -2.91 7.55 -20.01
N MET A 15 -3.70 8.60 -19.75
CA MET A 15 -3.23 9.80 -19.04
C MET A 15 -2.85 9.46 -17.59
N PRO A 16 -1.72 9.97 -17.02
CA PRO A 16 -1.39 9.76 -15.61
C PRO A 16 -2.51 10.24 -14.69
N ILE A 17 -2.85 9.44 -13.67
CA ILE A 17 -4.02 9.66 -12.80
C ILE A 17 -4.04 11.06 -12.17
N ALA A 18 -2.87 11.60 -11.81
CA ALA A 18 -2.76 12.94 -11.23
C ALA A 18 -3.29 14.04 -12.17
N PHE A 19 -2.90 13.99 -13.45
CA PHE A 19 -3.38 14.94 -14.46
C PHE A 19 -4.86 14.72 -14.79
N LEU A 20 -5.27 13.45 -14.83
CA LEU A 20 -6.65 13.06 -15.08
C LEU A 20 -7.59 13.63 -14.00
N LEU A 21 -7.23 13.48 -12.72
CA LEU A 21 -8.01 14.04 -11.61
C LEU A 21 -8.01 15.56 -11.61
N GLY A 22 -6.87 16.19 -11.90
CA GLY A 22 -6.78 17.64 -12.02
C GLY A 22 -7.66 18.20 -13.14
N LEU A 23 -7.56 17.61 -14.35
CA LEU A 23 -8.32 18.03 -15.51
C LEU A 23 -9.83 17.85 -15.31
N THR A 24 -10.26 16.73 -14.75
CA THR A 24 -11.68 16.49 -14.47
C THR A 24 -12.23 17.41 -13.40
N GLY A 25 -11.43 17.78 -12.38
CA GLY A 25 -11.79 18.78 -11.38
C GLY A 25 -11.99 20.16 -12.00
N VAL A 26 -11.05 20.59 -12.85
CA VAL A 26 -11.13 21.86 -13.59
C VAL A 26 -12.33 21.87 -14.55
N ALA A 27 -12.53 20.79 -15.30
CA ALA A 27 -13.67 20.66 -16.22
C ALA A 27 -15.01 20.72 -15.47
N HIS A 28 -15.07 20.16 -14.25
CA HIS A 28 -16.27 20.23 -13.44
C HIS A 28 -16.60 21.66 -13.00
N ILE A 29 -15.61 22.42 -12.55
CA ILE A 29 -15.78 23.84 -12.17
C ILE A 29 -16.18 24.70 -13.37
N ALA A 30 -15.52 24.49 -14.52
CA ALA A 30 -15.88 25.19 -15.74
C ALA A 30 -17.33 24.90 -16.16
N TYR A 31 -17.80 23.66 -15.95
CA TYR A 31 -19.18 23.28 -16.22
C TYR A 31 -20.19 23.94 -15.26
N MET A 32 -19.80 24.12 -13.99
CA MET A 32 -20.65 24.80 -13.00
C MET A 32 -20.70 26.32 -13.18
N GLY A 33 -19.77 26.89 -13.91
CA GLY A 33 -19.74 28.34 -14.24
C GLY A 33 -19.31 29.25 -13.09
N ASP A 34 -18.89 28.69 -11.95
CA ASP A 34 -18.49 29.47 -10.77
C ASP A 34 -16.96 29.44 -10.61
N MET A 35 -16.33 30.50 -11.11
CA MET A 35 -14.86 30.66 -11.07
C MET A 35 -14.27 30.84 -9.66
N SER A 36 -15.09 31.08 -8.64
CA SER A 36 -14.61 31.22 -7.25
C SER A 36 -13.99 29.94 -6.71
N TYR A 37 -14.42 28.79 -7.20
CA TYR A 37 -13.87 27.47 -6.82
C TYR A 37 -12.46 27.21 -7.34
N PHE A 38 -11.96 27.94 -8.34
CA PHE A 38 -10.57 27.79 -8.81
C PHE A 38 -9.55 28.07 -7.71
N GLY A 39 -9.76 29.13 -6.93
CA GLY A 39 -8.92 29.44 -5.78
C GLY A 39 -8.98 28.35 -4.70
N ALA A 40 -10.16 27.74 -4.52
CA ALA A 40 -10.35 26.66 -3.57
C ALA A 40 -9.59 25.38 -3.96
N ILE A 41 -9.53 25.02 -5.26
CA ILE A 41 -8.71 23.86 -5.71
C ILE A 41 -7.25 24.07 -5.35
N ILE A 42 -6.68 25.22 -5.72
CA ILE A 42 -5.27 25.50 -5.47
C ILE A 42 -4.97 25.42 -3.95
N ASN A 43 -5.81 26.07 -3.15
CA ASN A 43 -5.66 26.03 -1.69
C ASN A 43 -5.78 24.60 -1.12
N ARG A 44 -6.71 23.78 -1.65
CA ARG A 44 -6.87 22.38 -1.24
C ARG A 44 -5.67 21.51 -1.65
N MET A 45 -5.10 21.73 -2.84
CA MET A 45 -3.89 21.02 -3.28
C MET A 45 -2.71 21.38 -2.37
N PHE A 46 -2.49 22.66 -2.05
CA PHE A 46 -1.42 23.06 -1.14
C PHE A 46 -1.66 22.57 0.30
N ALA A 47 -2.89 22.64 0.79
CA ALA A 47 -3.22 22.11 2.12
C ALA A 47 -3.01 20.60 2.21
N GLY A 48 -3.32 19.86 1.14
CA GLY A 48 -3.02 18.42 1.05
C GLY A 48 -1.52 18.15 1.15
N LEU A 49 -0.71 18.85 0.36
CA LEU A 49 0.76 18.69 0.38
C LEU A 49 1.39 19.09 1.72
N ASN A 50 0.82 20.09 2.39
CA ASN A 50 1.34 20.60 3.66
C ASN A 50 0.86 19.81 4.89
N SER A 51 0.18 18.67 4.68
CA SER A 51 -0.24 17.81 5.78
C SER A 51 0.93 16.99 6.31
N THR A 52 1.12 16.99 7.64
CA THR A 52 2.19 16.23 8.31
C THR A 52 2.13 14.74 7.99
N GLY A 53 0.91 14.20 7.82
CA GLY A 53 0.70 12.80 7.46
C GLY A 53 1.28 12.46 6.08
N LEU A 54 0.97 13.26 5.04
CA LEU A 54 1.49 13.02 3.69
C LEU A 54 3.01 13.22 3.60
N SER A 55 3.58 14.15 4.38
CA SER A 55 5.02 14.36 4.42
C SER A 55 5.80 13.15 4.94
N ALA A 56 5.18 12.29 5.74
CA ALA A 56 5.81 11.05 6.23
C ALA A 56 5.98 9.99 5.13
N ILE A 57 5.12 9.95 4.12
CA ILE A 57 5.11 8.90 3.08
C ILE A 57 6.42 8.84 2.29
N PRO A 58 6.97 9.94 1.76
CA PRO A 58 8.26 9.90 1.06
C PRO A 58 9.39 9.35 1.92
N PHE A 59 9.43 9.70 3.20
CA PHE A 59 10.46 9.19 4.11
C PHE A 59 10.32 7.68 4.34
N PHE A 60 9.11 7.16 4.46
CA PHE A 60 8.88 5.71 4.55
C PHE A 60 9.32 4.98 3.27
N ILE A 61 9.03 5.54 2.10
CA ILE A 61 9.43 4.96 0.82
C ILE A 61 10.96 4.91 0.71
N ILE A 62 11.64 6.03 1.02
CA ILE A 62 13.11 6.10 0.99
C ILE A 62 13.71 5.12 1.98
N ALA A 63 13.22 5.07 3.22
CA ALA A 63 13.71 4.15 4.23
C ALA A 63 13.54 2.67 3.78
N GLY A 64 12.39 2.32 3.21
CA GLY A 64 12.14 0.99 2.67
C GLY A 64 13.08 0.61 1.53
N GLU A 65 13.34 1.54 0.60
CA GLU A 65 14.27 1.31 -0.52
C GLU A 65 15.71 1.18 -0.04
N MET A 66 16.15 2.02 0.88
CA MET A 66 17.48 1.90 1.50
C MET A 66 17.68 0.56 2.21
N MET A 67 16.67 0.07 2.91
CA MET A 67 16.70 -1.25 3.55
C MET A 67 16.79 -2.38 2.53
N ASN A 68 16.07 -2.26 1.43
CA ASN A 68 16.09 -3.24 0.35
C ASN A 68 17.46 -3.28 -0.36
N GLU A 69 18.00 -2.12 -0.75
CA GLU A 69 19.33 -2.01 -1.35
C GLU A 69 20.44 -2.43 -0.38
N GLY A 70 20.28 -2.16 0.91
CA GLY A 70 21.15 -2.64 1.98
C GLY A 70 21.15 -4.17 2.18
N GLY A 71 20.34 -4.90 1.41
CA GLY A 71 20.29 -6.36 1.42
C GLY A 71 19.58 -6.96 2.64
N ILE A 72 18.87 -6.16 3.43
CA ILE A 72 18.15 -6.62 4.62
C ILE A 72 17.09 -7.65 4.24
N THR A 73 16.38 -7.43 3.13
CA THR A 73 15.36 -8.36 2.62
C THR A 73 15.93 -9.75 2.35
N LYS A 74 17.09 -9.83 1.69
CA LYS A 74 17.76 -11.12 1.42
C LYS A 74 18.17 -11.83 2.70
N ARG A 75 18.71 -11.08 3.68
CA ARG A 75 19.12 -11.64 4.98
C ARG A 75 17.94 -12.14 5.79
N LEU A 76 16.83 -11.39 5.80
CA LEU A 76 15.59 -11.81 6.43
C LEU A 76 15.04 -13.09 5.79
N PHE A 77 15.04 -13.15 4.46
CA PHE A 77 14.57 -14.32 3.74
C PHE A 77 15.43 -15.56 4.07
N ALA A 78 16.75 -15.43 4.04
CA ALA A 78 17.67 -16.49 4.40
C ALA A 78 17.47 -16.98 5.86
N LEU A 79 17.31 -16.04 6.80
CA LEU A 79 17.05 -16.35 8.19
C LEU A 79 15.76 -17.17 8.37
N PHE A 80 14.65 -16.71 7.80
CA PHE A 80 13.37 -17.40 7.93
C PHE A 80 13.35 -18.73 7.17
N ARG A 81 14.05 -18.82 6.04
CA ARG A 81 14.24 -20.08 5.33
C ARG A 81 14.89 -21.13 6.21
N GLU A 82 15.97 -20.79 6.89
CA GLU A 82 16.66 -21.73 7.81
C GLU A 82 15.77 -22.18 8.98
N LEU A 83 14.95 -21.27 9.50
CA LEU A 83 14.05 -21.62 10.61
C LEU A 83 12.94 -22.60 10.22
N VAL A 84 12.51 -22.59 8.97
CA VAL A 84 11.38 -23.41 8.49
C VAL A 84 11.79 -24.53 7.53
N ILE A 85 13.08 -24.70 7.24
CA ILE A 85 13.59 -25.70 6.29
C ILE A 85 13.22 -27.14 6.69
N GLN A 86 13.02 -27.40 7.96
CA GLN A 86 12.66 -28.72 8.49
C GLN A 86 11.18 -29.06 8.29
N ILE A 87 10.36 -28.08 7.91
CA ILE A 87 8.92 -28.23 7.74
C ILE A 87 8.63 -28.50 6.26
N ARG A 88 7.78 -29.48 5.98
CA ARG A 88 7.32 -29.71 4.61
C ARG A 88 6.61 -28.45 4.06
N GLY A 89 7.09 -27.92 2.92
CA GLY A 89 6.60 -26.66 2.39
C GLY A 89 7.17 -25.42 3.11
N GLY A 90 8.26 -25.57 3.87
CA GLY A 90 8.88 -24.53 4.71
C GLY A 90 9.15 -23.22 3.95
N LEU A 91 9.60 -23.31 2.70
CA LEU A 91 9.90 -22.13 1.89
C LEU A 91 8.65 -21.26 1.62
N ALA A 92 7.49 -21.88 1.45
CA ALA A 92 6.22 -21.15 1.32
C ALA A 92 5.87 -20.41 2.63
N TYR A 93 6.08 -21.02 3.79
CA TYR A 93 5.92 -20.33 5.08
C TYR A 93 6.93 -19.19 5.26
N ALA A 94 8.18 -19.37 4.84
CA ALA A 94 9.18 -18.31 4.85
C ALA A 94 8.72 -17.09 4.04
N VAL A 95 8.18 -17.30 2.85
CA VAL A 95 7.63 -16.22 2.00
C VAL A 95 6.53 -15.46 2.73
N VAL A 96 5.58 -16.13 3.36
CA VAL A 96 4.48 -15.47 4.08
C VAL A 96 4.99 -14.67 5.28
N ILE A 97 5.90 -15.24 6.08
CA ILE A 97 6.47 -14.57 7.25
C ILE A 97 7.28 -13.34 6.81
N VAL A 98 8.13 -13.50 5.81
CA VAL A 98 8.93 -12.37 5.27
C VAL A 98 8.03 -11.31 4.67
N SER A 99 6.94 -11.70 3.98
CA SER A 99 5.95 -10.76 3.49
C SER A 99 5.36 -9.92 4.62
N ALA A 100 4.99 -10.55 5.73
CA ALA A 100 4.44 -9.84 6.90
C ALA A 100 5.45 -8.87 7.52
N VAL A 101 6.72 -9.27 7.63
CA VAL A 101 7.78 -8.40 8.15
C VAL A 101 8.06 -7.24 7.21
N LEU A 102 8.17 -7.50 5.91
CA LEU A 102 8.36 -6.44 4.91
C LEU A 102 7.12 -5.52 4.81
N ALA A 103 5.93 -6.09 4.96
CA ALA A 103 4.69 -5.33 5.03
C ALA A 103 4.73 -4.30 6.15
N ALA A 104 5.16 -4.69 7.34
CA ALA A 104 5.31 -3.79 8.48
C ALA A 104 6.37 -2.69 8.27
N ILE A 105 7.29 -2.86 7.32
CA ILE A 105 8.34 -1.86 7.02
C ILE A 105 7.91 -0.97 5.86
N LEU A 106 7.42 -1.56 4.78
CA LEU A 106 7.16 -0.88 3.50
C LEU A 106 5.73 -0.30 3.41
N GLY A 107 4.78 -0.89 4.13
CA GLY A 107 3.38 -0.46 4.13
C GLY A 107 2.68 -0.48 2.77
N SER A 108 3.23 -1.18 1.77
CA SER A 108 2.75 -1.21 0.39
C SER A 108 2.83 -2.61 -0.21
N ALA A 109 1.69 -3.14 -0.67
CA ALA A 109 1.61 -4.46 -1.31
C ALA A 109 2.48 -4.55 -2.57
N ASN A 110 2.50 -3.49 -3.39
CA ASN A 110 3.26 -3.47 -4.64
C ASN A 110 4.78 -3.51 -4.38
N ALA A 111 5.26 -2.79 -3.36
CA ALA A 111 6.66 -2.82 -2.98
C ALA A 111 7.06 -4.21 -2.45
N VAL A 112 6.26 -4.78 -1.53
CA VAL A 112 6.50 -6.12 -0.97
C VAL A 112 6.53 -7.18 -2.06
N SER A 113 5.53 -7.21 -2.95
CA SER A 113 5.47 -8.20 -4.04
C SER A 113 6.66 -8.06 -5.00
N SER A 114 7.01 -6.83 -5.42
CA SER A 114 8.12 -6.59 -6.34
C SER A 114 9.46 -7.07 -5.78
N ILE A 115 9.70 -6.85 -4.49
CA ILE A 115 10.92 -7.27 -3.82
C ILE A 115 10.95 -8.80 -3.67
N LEU A 116 9.87 -9.40 -3.20
CA LEU A 116 9.78 -10.83 -3.00
C LEU A 116 9.84 -11.63 -4.29
N CYS A 117 9.27 -11.13 -5.38
CA CYS A 117 9.42 -11.76 -6.70
C CYS A 117 10.89 -11.88 -7.10
N LYS A 118 11.71 -10.89 -6.82
CA LYS A 118 13.13 -10.92 -7.16
C LYS A 118 13.95 -11.85 -6.26
N VAL A 119 13.55 -12.03 -5.00
CA VAL A 119 14.32 -12.79 -4.01
C VAL A 119 13.80 -14.22 -3.87
N ALA A 120 12.48 -14.39 -3.75
CA ALA A 120 11.89 -15.67 -3.40
C ALA A 120 11.59 -16.58 -4.59
N ILE A 121 11.22 -16.03 -5.78
CA ILE A 121 10.90 -16.88 -6.94
C ILE A 121 12.08 -17.75 -7.37
N PRO A 122 13.31 -17.24 -7.51
CA PRO A 122 14.45 -18.08 -7.90
C PRO A 122 14.67 -19.24 -6.91
N GLU A 123 14.63 -18.95 -5.61
CA GLU A 123 14.84 -19.97 -4.57
C GLU A 123 13.70 -21.00 -4.51
N MET A 124 12.45 -20.55 -4.66
CA MET A 124 11.30 -21.46 -4.72
C MET A 124 11.39 -22.39 -5.93
N LYS A 125 11.88 -21.88 -7.06
CA LYS A 125 12.07 -22.67 -8.28
C LYS A 125 13.14 -23.75 -8.09
N GLU A 126 14.24 -23.42 -7.42
CA GLU A 126 15.28 -24.38 -7.06
C GLU A 126 14.74 -25.51 -6.12
N ASP A 127 13.81 -25.19 -5.25
CA ASP A 127 13.11 -26.13 -4.35
C ASP A 127 11.97 -26.93 -5.05
N GLY A 128 11.77 -26.72 -6.37
CA GLY A 128 10.79 -27.46 -7.17
C GLY A 128 9.38 -26.87 -7.22
N TYR A 129 9.17 -25.65 -6.73
CA TYR A 129 7.89 -24.96 -6.89
C TYR A 129 7.74 -24.40 -8.30
N THR A 130 6.51 -24.33 -8.80
CA THR A 130 6.22 -23.68 -10.08
C THR A 130 6.24 -22.15 -9.94
N GLU A 131 6.56 -21.45 -11.02
CA GLU A 131 6.58 -19.98 -11.00
C GLU A 131 5.18 -19.40 -10.73
N GLU A 132 4.14 -20.04 -11.26
CA GLU A 132 2.74 -19.65 -11.07
C GLU A 132 2.33 -19.74 -9.59
N PHE A 133 2.67 -20.83 -8.91
CA PHE A 133 2.40 -21.00 -7.49
C PHE A 133 3.16 -19.97 -6.66
N SER A 134 4.43 -19.78 -6.96
CA SER A 134 5.30 -18.81 -6.26
C SER A 134 4.78 -17.38 -6.41
N GLY A 135 4.41 -17.00 -7.64
CA GLY A 135 3.82 -15.69 -7.93
C GLY A 135 2.47 -15.48 -7.22
N ALA A 136 1.59 -16.48 -7.25
CA ALA A 136 0.29 -16.42 -6.56
C ALA A 136 0.45 -16.31 -5.04
N LEU A 137 1.39 -17.07 -4.44
CA LEU A 137 1.68 -17.01 -3.02
C LEU A 137 2.22 -15.65 -2.60
N ILE A 138 3.17 -15.08 -3.37
CA ILE A 138 3.72 -13.76 -3.12
C ILE A 138 2.64 -12.68 -3.26
N ALA A 139 1.83 -12.73 -4.31
CA ALA A 139 0.76 -11.76 -4.52
C ALA A 139 -0.27 -11.79 -3.37
N SER A 140 -0.68 -12.98 -2.93
CA SER A 140 -1.64 -13.12 -1.82
C SER A 140 -1.05 -12.67 -0.48
N SER A 141 0.21 -13.00 -0.20
CA SER A 141 0.87 -12.59 1.04
C SER A 141 1.23 -11.09 1.08
N ALA A 142 1.51 -10.48 -0.07
CA ALA A 142 1.80 -9.04 -0.17
C ALA A 142 0.59 -8.15 0.20
N VAL A 143 -0.65 -8.68 0.16
CA VAL A 143 -1.85 -7.98 0.64
C VAL A 143 -1.75 -7.59 2.12
N LEU A 144 -0.88 -8.24 2.90
CA LEU A 144 -0.57 -7.83 4.26
C LEU A 144 0.04 -6.42 4.35
N GLY A 145 0.68 -5.92 3.27
CA GLY A 145 1.33 -4.61 3.23
C GLY A 145 0.42 -3.43 3.63
N PRO A 146 -0.73 -3.24 3.02
CA PRO A 146 -1.67 -2.18 3.40
C PRO A 146 -2.37 -2.40 4.74
N ILE A 147 -2.33 -3.60 5.30
CA ILE A 147 -3.08 -3.98 6.51
C ILE A 147 -2.22 -3.83 7.76
N ILE A 148 -0.95 -4.28 7.70
CA ILE A 148 -0.04 -4.24 8.84
C ILE A 148 0.55 -2.82 8.98
N PRO A 149 0.39 -2.16 10.13
CA PRO A 149 1.00 -0.86 10.36
C PRO A 149 2.55 -0.94 10.46
N PRO A 150 3.26 0.10 9.99
CA PRO A 150 2.79 1.33 9.37
C PRO A 150 2.35 1.14 7.92
N SER A 151 1.14 1.60 7.59
CA SER A 151 0.54 1.46 6.26
C SER A 151 0.36 2.82 5.60
N THR A 152 0.85 2.97 4.38
CA THR A 152 0.65 4.17 3.58
C THR A 152 -0.83 4.42 3.30
N THR A 153 -1.63 3.36 3.14
CA THR A 153 -3.08 3.44 2.92
C THR A 153 -3.80 4.07 4.12
N PHE A 154 -3.44 3.70 5.35
CA PHE A 154 -4.02 4.31 6.55
C PHE A 154 -3.62 5.79 6.69
N VAL A 155 -2.41 6.16 6.29
CA VAL A 155 -1.99 7.57 6.28
C VAL A 155 -2.83 8.36 5.28
N TYR A 156 -3.04 7.86 4.07
CA TYR A 156 -3.94 8.50 3.09
C TYR A 156 -5.36 8.64 3.62
N TYR A 157 -5.91 7.58 4.20
CA TYR A 157 -7.25 7.60 4.77
C TYR A 157 -7.38 8.63 5.89
N SER A 158 -6.41 8.69 6.79
CA SER A 158 -6.35 9.68 7.87
C SER A 158 -6.39 11.11 7.36
N VAL A 159 -5.59 11.43 6.33
CA VAL A 159 -5.53 12.78 5.74
C VAL A 159 -6.86 13.17 5.09
N LEU A 160 -7.52 12.23 4.44
CA LEU A 160 -8.80 12.49 3.76
C LEU A 160 -9.98 12.63 4.72
N THR A 161 -9.98 11.85 5.81
CA THR A 161 -11.12 11.79 6.74
C THR A 161 -10.94 12.63 8.00
N GLY A 162 -9.70 13.07 8.30
CA GLY A 162 -9.35 13.76 9.54
C GLY A 162 -9.25 12.83 10.76
N VAL A 163 -9.39 11.51 10.57
CA VAL A 163 -9.20 10.52 11.65
C VAL A 163 -7.74 10.41 12.03
N SER A 164 -7.44 10.22 13.30
CA SER A 164 -6.07 10.06 13.78
C SER A 164 -5.36 8.84 13.17
N VAL A 165 -4.18 9.04 12.60
CA VAL A 165 -3.31 7.96 12.10
C VAL A 165 -3.05 6.90 13.17
N ARG A 166 -2.85 7.35 14.43
CA ARG A 166 -2.60 6.47 15.57
C ARG A 166 -3.78 5.52 15.82
N SER A 167 -5.02 6.03 15.78
CA SER A 167 -6.21 5.19 15.96
C SER A 167 -6.31 4.14 14.87
N LEU A 168 -6.09 4.54 13.60
CA LEU A 168 -6.12 3.63 12.46
C LEU A 168 -5.04 2.53 12.55
N PHE A 169 -3.86 2.86 13.05
CA PHE A 169 -2.79 1.86 13.23
C PHE A 169 -3.11 0.86 14.35
N ILE A 170 -3.68 1.33 15.47
CA ILE A 170 -4.12 0.46 16.56
C ILE A 170 -5.22 -0.48 16.08
N ASP A 171 -6.22 0.05 15.37
CA ASP A 171 -7.31 -0.73 14.80
C ASP A 171 -6.81 -1.73 13.74
N GLY A 172 -5.82 -1.34 12.92
CA GLY A 172 -5.19 -2.21 11.94
C GLY A 172 -4.49 -3.41 12.60
N ILE A 173 -3.71 -3.19 13.67
CA ILE A 173 -3.07 -4.26 14.44
C ILE A 173 -4.12 -5.17 15.07
N TRP A 174 -5.14 -4.59 15.68
CA TRP A 174 -6.18 -5.36 16.34
C TRP A 174 -7.00 -6.22 15.37
N ASN A 175 -7.38 -5.67 14.23
CA ASN A 175 -8.09 -6.39 13.19
C ASN A 175 -7.25 -7.44 12.45
N SER A 176 -5.93 -7.23 12.34
CA SER A 176 -5.04 -8.21 11.72
C SER A 176 -4.65 -9.36 12.66
N ALA A 177 -4.65 -9.10 13.97
CA ALA A 177 -4.26 -10.07 15.00
C ALA A 177 -5.43 -10.81 15.65
N GLY A 178 -6.66 -10.31 15.53
CA GLY A 178 -7.83 -10.86 16.23
C GLY A 178 -8.84 -11.52 15.29
N PRO A 179 -9.47 -12.65 15.71
CA PRO A 179 -10.62 -13.18 15.03
C PRO A 179 -11.77 -12.20 15.18
N TRP A 180 -12.52 -11.95 14.18
CA TRP A 180 -13.84 -11.34 13.95
C TRP A 180 -14.74 -10.96 15.15
N PHE A 181 -14.23 -11.00 16.36
CA PHE A 181 -14.96 -10.75 17.59
C PHE A 181 -14.59 -9.38 18.17
N TYR A 182 -15.34 -8.40 17.91
CA TYR A 182 -15.65 -7.25 18.72
C TYR A 182 -15.79 -5.95 17.93
N ARG A 183 -16.81 -5.95 17.11
CA ARG A 183 -17.30 -4.73 16.45
C ARG A 183 -18.53 -4.23 17.20
N ARG A 184 -18.37 -3.75 18.42
CA ARG A 184 -19.50 -3.15 19.15
C ARG A 184 -19.37 -1.65 19.42
N ASP A 185 -18.18 -1.07 19.36
CA ASP A 185 -17.96 0.30 19.83
C ASP A 185 -17.57 1.32 18.76
N LEU A 186 -17.49 0.93 17.47
CA LEU A 186 -17.14 1.85 16.38
C LEU A 186 -18.34 2.50 15.67
N CYS A 187 -19.58 2.23 16.13
CA CYS A 187 -20.81 2.86 15.60
C CYS A 187 -21.34 4.01 16.48
N GLN A 188 -20.50 4.61 17.32
CA GLN A 188 -20.87 5.79 18.12
C GLN A 188 -20.05 7.02 17.72
N TRP A 189 -20.14 7.43 16.44
CA TRP A 189 -19.84 8.80 16.00
C TRP A 189 -20.78 9.18 14.88
#